data_43570e26f28bcd02a60b36060636b43a
#
_entry.id   43570e26f28bcd02a60b36060636b43a
#
_cell.length_a   1.000
_cell.length_b   1.000
_cell.length_c   1.000
_cell.angle_alpha   90.00
_cell.angle_beta   90.00
_cell.angle_gamma   90.00
#
_symmetry.space_group_name_H-M   'P 1'
#
loop_
_entity.id
_entity.type
_entity.pdbx_description
1 polymer ?
#
loop_
_entity_poly.entity_id
_entity_poly.type
_entity_poly.pdbx_seq_one_letter_code
_entity_poly.pdbx_strand_id
1 'polypeptide(L)'
;TFDSYTQLNELGVARELARIILPVSLYTEFYWSMNLRNLFHFLKLRLDHHAQYEIRLYAEAIFSIIKEMFPMSCEAFEDYVLNAKTFSRGEWDVLKQLLIPGATLEDTEAYSSLSAGERRELLLKLGEEHA
;
A
#
# COMPACT_ATOMS: atom_id res chain seq x y z
N THR A 1 -12.28 2.10 33.28
CA THR A 1 -13.00 1.70 32.05
C THR A 1 -13.26 0.20 32.00
N PHE A 2 -12.25 -0.64 32.27
CA PHE A 2 -12.43 -2.11 32.27
C PHE A 2 -13.31 -2.57 33.47
N ASP A 3 -13.13 -2.00 34.64
CA ASP A 3 -13.96 -2.27 35.82
C ASP A 3 -15.42 -1.90 35.57
N SER A 4 -15.68 -0.78 34.91
CA SER A 4 -17.04 -0.38 34.51
C SER A 4 -17.66 -1.34 33.52
N TYR A 5 -16.87 -1.89 32.59
CA TYR A 5 -17.33 -2.94 31.67
C TYR A 5 -17.73 -4.21 32.43
N THR A 6 -16.91 -4.62 33.40
CA THR A 6 -17.21 -5.78 34.25
C THR A 6 -18.51 -5.57 35.04
N GLN A 7 -18.68 -4.40 35.66
CA GLN A 7 -19.91 -4.05 36.38
C GLN A 7 -21.15 -4.08 35.48
N LEU A 8 -21.07 -3.56 34.26
CA LEU A 8 -22.19 -3.62 33.31
C LEU A 8 -22.58 -5.06 32.94
N ASN A 9 -21.59 -5.95 32.78
CA ASN A 9 -21.87 -7.36 32.54
C ASN A 9 -22.52 -8.04 33.75
N GLU A 10 -22.09 -7.73 34.99
CA GLU A 10 -22.67 -8.25 36.23
C GLU A 10 -24.13 -7.77 36.43
N LEU A 11 -24.44 -6.57 35.95
CA LEU A 11 -25.78 -5.99 35.93
C LEU A 11 -26.67 -6.59 34.82
N GLY A 12 -26.17 -7.54 34.02
CA GLY A 12 -26.94 -8.21 32.97
C GLY A 12 -27.11 -7.38 31.70
N VAL A 13 -26.35 -6.32 31.51
CA VAL A 13 -26.34 -5.55 30.25
C VAL A 13 -25.78 -6.40 29.14
N ALA A 14 -26.41 -6.37 27.96
CA ALA A 14 -25.94 -7.11 26.79
C ALA A 14 -24.45 -6.75 26.48
N ARG A 15 -23.64 -7.76 26.19
CA ARG A 15 -22.17 -7.59 26.01
C ARG A 15 -21.82 -6.58 24.93
N GLU A 16 -22.61 -6.48 23.87
CA GLU A 16 -22.47 -5.50 22.79
C GLU A 16 -22.58 -4.08 23.31
N LEU A 17 -23.56 -3.81 24.18
CA LEU A 17 -23.75 -2.50 24.79
C LEU A 17 -22.68 -2.21 25.86
N ALA A 18 -22.32 -3.19 26.68
CA ALA A 18 -21.28 -3.02 27.66
C ALA A 18 -19.91 -2.66 27.03
N ARG A 19 -19.64 -3.14 25.81
CA ARG A 19 -18.40 -2.83 25.06
C ARG A 19 -18.28 -1.39 24.56
N ILE A 20 -19.37 -0.63 24.47
CA ILE A 20 -19.35 0.76 24.00
C ILE A 20 -18.41 1.64 24.83
N ILE A 21 -18.24 1.35 26.13
CA ILE A 21 -17.35 2.10 27.01
C ILE A 21 -15.87 1.75 26.89
N LEU A 22 -15.53 0.66 26.18
CA LEU A 22 -14.16 0.24 25.99
C LEU A 22 -13.48 1.06 24.90
N PRO A 23 -12.25 1.57 25.14
CA PRO A 23 -11.50 2.30 24.12
C PRO A 23 -11.05 1.34 22.99
N VAL A 24 -10.93 1.87 21.78
CA VAL A 24 -10.46 1.12 20.59
C VAL A 24 -8.99 0.66 20.70
N SER A 25 -8.24 1.16 21.70
CA SER A 25 -6.87 0.77 21.98
C SER A 25 -6.73 -0.54 22.78
N LEU A 26 -7.83 -1.18 23.16
CA LEU A 26 -7.80 -2.49 23.79
C LEU A 26 -7.41 -3.58 22.81
N TYR A 27 -6.47 -4.44 23.23
CA TYR A 27 -6.12 -5.63 22.47
C TYR A 27 -7.30 -6.59 22.40
N THR A 28 -7.48 -7.19 21.24
CA THR A 28 -8.49 -8.21 20.98
C THR A 28 -7.89 -9.33 20.13
N GLU A 29 -8.52 -10.47 20.17
CA GLU A 29 -8.17 -11.61 19.32
C GLU A 29 -9.36 -11.92 18.40
N PHE A 30 -9.07 -12.21 17.15
CA PHE A 30 -10.09 -12.61 16.18
C PHE A 30 -9.48 -13.49 15.08
N TYR A 31 -10.30 -14.34 14.50
CA TYR A 31 -9.94 -15.08 13.30
C TYR A 31 -10.26 -14.22 12.08
N TRP A 32 -9.26 -14.05 11.23
CA TRP A 32 -9.40 -13.28 10.01
C TRP A 32 -9.28 -14.19 8.79
N SER A 33 -10.34 -14.32 8.01
CA SER A 33 -10.41 -15.14 6.81
C SER A 33 -10.70 -14.27 5.60
N MET A 34 -9.89 -14.40 4.57
CA MET A 34 -10.08 -13.71 3.29
C MET A 34 -9.40 -14.49 2.17
N ASN A 35 -9.80 -14.22 0.93
CA ASN A 35 -9.11 -14.76 -0.23
C ASN A 35 -7.79 -14.03 -0.49
N LEU A 36 -6.88 -14.67 -1.21
CA LEU A 36 -5.53 -14.17 -1.48
C LEU A 36 -5.54 -12.82 -2.23
N ARG A 37 -6.49 -12.62 -3.16
CA ARG A 37 -6.64 -11.36 -3.89
C ARG A 37 -6.92 -10.17 -2.96
N ASN A 38 -7.84 -10.36 -2.01
CA ASN A 38 -8.16 -9.32 -1.03
C ASN A 38 -7.01 -9.07 -0.06
N LEU A 39 -6.27 -10.13 0.30
CA LEU A 39 -5.07 -10.02 1.11
C LEU A 39 -3.98 -9.20 0.39
N PHE A 40 -3.73 -9.45 -0.88
CA PHE A 40 -2.80 -8.66 -1.68
C PHE A 40 -3.25 -7.20 -1.81
N HIS A 41 -4.55 -6.95 -1.95
CA HIS A 41 -5.05 -5.57 -1.95
C HIS A 41 -4.80 -4.86 -0.61
N PHE A 42 -5.03 -5.54 0.51
CA PHE A 42 -4.70 -5.03 1.85
C PHE A 42 -3.19 -4.76 1.97
N LEU A 43 -2.34 -5.70 1.56
CA LEU A 43 -0.89 -5.59 1.63
C LEU A 43 -0.36 -4.46 0.77
N LYS A 44 -0.88 -4.26 -0.44
CA LYS A 44 -0.53 -3.10 -1.29
C LYS A 44 -0.69 -1.78 -0.55
N LEU A 45 -1.78 -1.63 0.20
CA LEU A 45 -2.08 -0.40 0.92
C LEU A 45 -1.28 -0.25 2.22
N ARG A 46 -0.87 -1.35 2.85
CA ARG A 46 -0.25 -1.34 4.19
C ARG A 46 1.26 -1.54 4.19
N LEU A 47 1.83 -2.07 3.11
CA LEU A 47 3.28 -2.11 2.90
C LEU A 47 3.84 -0.79 2.35
N ASP A 48 2.97 0.13 1.89
CA ASP A 48 3.38 1.43 1.39
C ASP A 48 4.09 2.23 2.48
N HIS A 49 5.16 2.96 2.11
CA HIS A 49 5.96 3.74 3.05
C HIS A 49 5.19 4.91 3.70
N HIS A 50 4.09 5.36 3.09
CA HIS A 50 3.18 6.35 3.68
C HIS A 50 2.21 5.73 4.70
N ALA A 51 2.12 4.39 4.78
CA ALA A 51 1.30 3.73 5.79
C ALA A 51 1.88 3.93 7.19
N GLN A 52 1.00 3.98 8.19
CA GLN A 52 1.40 4.08 9.58
C GLN A 52 2.36 2.94 9.96
N TYR A 53 3.42 3.27 10.68
CA TYR A 53 4.52 2.34 10.99
C TYR A 53 4.04 1.03 11.63
N GLU A 54 3.18 1.12 12.64
CA GLU A 54 2.67 -0.03 13.38
C GLU A 54 1.89 -1.00 12.46
N ILE A 55 1.06 -0.45 11.57
CA ILE A 55 0.29 -1.25 10.60
C ILE A 55 1.21 -1.90 9.57
N ARG A 56 2.28 -1.19 9.16
CA ARG A 56 3.25 -1.71 8.21
C ARG A 56 3.99 -2.92 8.76
N LEU A 57 4.39 -2.91 10.02
CA LEU A 57 5.03 -4.06 10.68
C LEU A 57 4.14 -5.32 10.64
N TYR A 58 2.84 -5.17 10.89
CA TYR A 58 1.91 -6.29 10.76
C TYR A 58 1.77 -6.76 9.31
N ALA A 59 1.72 -5.85 8.36
CA ALA A 59 1.66 -6.21 6.95
C ALA A 59 2.92 -6.95 6.46
N GLU A 60 4.10 -6.54 6.90
CA GLU A 60 5.39 -7.20 6.64
C GLU A 60 5.41 -8.63 7.22
N ALA A 61 4.95 -8.79 8.46
CA ALA A 61 4.86 -10.11 9.09
C ALA A 61 3.87 -11.03 8.35
N ILE A 62 2.70 -10.54 7.98
CA ILE A 62 1.72 -11.29 7.18
C ILE A 62 2.33 -11.66 5.82
N PHE A 63 2.99 -10.72 5.15
CA PHE A 63 3.59 -10.96 3.84
C PHE A 63 4.67 -12.03 3.90
N SER A 64 5.52 -12.05 4.92
CA SER A 64 6.54 -13.09 5.11
C SER A 64 5.92 -14.49 5.24
N ILE A 65 4.83 -14.62 5.99
CA ILE A 65 4.12 -15.90 6.17
C ILE A 65 3.52 -16.39 4.85
N ILE A 66 2.82 -15.52 4.11
CA ILE A 66 2.17 -15.94 2.86
C ILE A 66 3.19 -16.21 1.73
N LYS A 67 4.37 -15.59 1.77
CA LYS A 67 5.44 -15.83 0.80
C LYS A 67 5.95 -17.28 0.86
N GLU A 68 5.98 -17.87 2.04
CA GLU A 68 6.32 -19.30 2.21
C GLU A 68 5.21 -20.22 1.66
N MET A 69 3.94 -19.82 1.79
CA MET A 69 2.79 -20.62 1.37
C MET A 69 2.48 -20.50 -0.13
N PHE A 70 2.67 -19.32 -0.71
CA PHE A 70 2.30 -18.98 -2.10
C PHE A 70 3.42 -18.24 -2.84
N PRO A 71 4.62 -18.84 -2.98
CA PRO A 71 5.81 -18.13 -3.49
C PRO A 71 5.60 -17.54 -4.88
N MET A 72 5.05 -18.28 -5.84
CA MET A 72 4.82 -17.78 -7.21
C MET A 72 3.83 -16.62 -7.27
N SER A 73 2.77 -16.67 -6.44
CA SER A 73 1.78 -15.58 -6.39
C SER A 73 2.36 -14.34 -5.73
N CYS A 74 3.22 -14.50 -4.73
CA CYS A 74 3.91 -13.39 -4.07
C CYS A 74 4.96 -12.77 -4.98
N GLU A 75 5.72 -13.55 -5.75
CA GLU A 75 6.64 -13.05 -6.77
C GLU A 75 5.90 -12.18 -7.78
N ALA A 76 4.79 -12.68 -8.34
CA ALA A 76 3.98 -11.88 -9.25
C ALA A 76 3.40 -10.60 -8.60
N PHE A 77 3.03 -10.66 -7.32
CA PHE A 77 2.56 -9.50 -6.58
C PHE A 77 3.68 -8.47 -6.35
N GLU A 78 4.90 -8.91 -6.01
CA GLU A 78 6.06 -8.04 -5.90
C GLU A 78 6.36 -7.34 -7.24
N ASP A 79 6.41 -8.09 -8.35
CA ASP A 79 6.79 -7.55 -9.65
C ASP A 79 5.72 -6.63 -10.25
N TYR A 80 4.46 -7.08 -10.27
CA TYR A 80 3.39 -6.39 -11.01
C TYR A 80 2.59 -5.40 -10.16
N VAL A 81 2.76 -5.40 -8.83
CA VAL A 81 1.97 -4.55 -7.93
C VAL A 81 2.84 -3.69 -7.01
N LEU A 82 3.76 -4.28 -6.24
CA LEU A 82 4.57 -3.53 -5.27
C LEU A 82 5.66 -2.72 -5.95
N ASN A 83 6.38 -3.32 -6.89
CA ASN A 83 7.49 -2.68 -7.61
C ASN A 83 7.06 -2.08 -8.96
N ALA A 84 5.78 -2.23 -9.33
CA ALA A 84 5.27 -1.67 -10.58
C ALA A 84 5.34 -0.13 -10.56
N LYS A 85 5.74 0.44 -11.69
CA LYS A 85 5.72 1.88 -11.92
C LYS A 85 4.48 2.26 -12.71
N THR A 86 3.71 3.18 -12.18
CA THR A 86 2.53 3.70 -12.87
C THR A 86 2.89 5.03 -13.52
N PHE A 87 2.69 5.12 -14.83
CA PHE A 87 2.91 6.33 -15.61
C PHE A 87 1.59 6.98 -15.96
N SER A 88 1.53 8.30 -15.86
CA SER A 88 0.43 9.09 -16.39
C SER A 88 0.42 9.05 -17.94
N ARG A 89 -0.64 9.52 -18.55
CA ARG A 89 -0.71 9.59 -20.01
C ARG A 89 0.42 10.42 -20.62
N GLY A 90 0.72 11.59 -20.02
CA GLY A 90 1.79 12.47 -20.49
C GLY A 90 3.16 11.82 -20.38
N GLU A 91 3.47 11.21 -19.23
CA GLU A 91 4.72 10.48 -19.00
C GLU A 91 4.88 9.30 -19.97
N TRP A 92 3.78 8.59 -20.25
CA TRP A 92 3.80 7.50 -21.23
C TRP A 92 4.07 7.98 -22.65
N ASP A 93 3.56 9.15 -23.06
CA ASP A 93 3.84 9.74 -24.34
C ASP A 93 5.31 10.17 -24.47
N VAL A 94 5.93 10.65 -23.40
CA VAL A 94 7.39 10.88 -23.33
C VAL A 94 8.15 9.58 -23.54
N LEU A 95 7.82 8.53 -22.79
CA LEU A 95 8.50 7.24 -22.89
C LEU A 95 8.43 6.66 -24.31
N LYS A 96 7.28 6.77 -24.98
CA LYS A 96 7.17 6.33 -26.39
C LYS A 96 8.13 7.07 -27.33
N GLN A 97 8.31 8.37 -27.11
CA GLN A 97 9.24 9.16 -27.93
C GLN A 97 10.69 8.81 -27.64
N LEU A 98 11.04 8.48 -26.39
CA LEU A 98 12.38 8.02 -25.99
C LEU A 98 12.74 6.64 -26.56
N LEU A 99 11.76 5.82 -26.96
CA LEU A 99 12.03 4.56 -27.63
C LEU A 99 12.53 4.73 -29.08
N ILE A 100 12.51 5.95 -29.62
CA ILE A 100 13.08 6.27 -30.94
C ILE A 100 14.60 6.34 -30.78
N PRO A 101 15.39 5.61 -31.61
CA PRO A 101 16.85 5.59 -31.50
C PRO A 101 17.46 7.01 -31.60
N GLY A 102 18.22 7.40 -30.60
CA GLY A 102 18.91 8.70 -30.55
C GLY A 102 18.08 9.84 -29.96
N ALA A 103 16.84 9.58 -29.51
CA ALA A 103 16.03 10.58 -28.81
C ALA A 103 16.54 10.77 -27.37
N THR A 104 16.60 12.02 -26.91
CA THR A 104 16.85 12.38 -25.50
C THR A 104 15.57 12.93 -24.88
N LEU A 105 15.51 12.98 -23.53
CA LEU A 105 14.34 13.53 -22.82
C LEU A 105 14.06 14.97 -23.25
N GLU A 106 15.11 15.79 -23.38
CA GLU A 106 15.01 17.21 -23.72
C GLU A 106 14.48 17.45 -25.15
N ASP A 107 14.75 16.52 -26.06
CA ASP A 107 14.32 16.59 -27.47
C ASP A 107 12.85 16.17 -27.68
N THR A 108 12.19 15.65 -26.65
CA THR A 108 10.80 15.19 -26.80
C THR A 108 9.79 16.30 -26.56
N GLU A 109 8.94 16.56 -27.55
CA GLU A 109 7.85 17.53 -27.43
C GLU A 109 6.91 17.20 -26.26
N ALA A 110 6.67 15.90 -26.01
CA ALA A 110 5.86 15.44 -24.89
C ALA A 110 6.46 15.81 -23.53
N TYR A 111 7.79 15.73 -23.36
CA TYR A 111 8.47 16.16 -22.13
C TYR A 111 8.35 17.67 -21.92
N SER A 112 8.50 18.45 -22.97
CA SER A 112 8.34 19.89 -22.92
C SER A 112 6.93 20.35 -22.53
N SER A 113 5.92 19.54 -22.80
CA SER A 113 4.50 19.82 -22.45
C SER A 113 4.17 19.52 -20.98
N LEU A 114 5.01 18.74 -20.25
CA LEU A 114 4.82 18.44 -18.86
C LEU A 114 5.13 19.64 -17.97
N SER A 115 4.37 19.81 -16.89
CA SER A 115 4.68 20.77 -15.83
C SER A 115 5.98 20.40 -15.09
N ALA A 116 6.57 21.36 -14.37
CA ALA A 116 7.79 21.12 -13.59
C ALA A 116 7.64 19.98 -12.57
N GLY A 117 6.46 19.85 -11.93
CA GLY A 117 6.16 18.77 -10.98
C GLY A 117 6.12 17.41 -11.65
N GLU A 118 5.44 17.30 -12.80
CA GLU A 118 5.34 16.06 -13.57
C GLU A 118 6.70 15.61 -14.13
N ARG A 119 7.53 16.53 -14.58
CA ARG A 119 8.91 16.22 -15.03
C ARG A 119 9.73 15.62 -13.89
N ARG A 120 9.68 16.23 -12.71
CA ARG A 120 10.39 15.73 -11.53
C ARG A 120 9.90 14.32 -11.14
N GLU A 121 8.60 14.09 -11.15
CA GLU A 121 8.03 12.77 -10.86
C GLU A 121 8.46 11.71 -11.88
N LEU A 122 8.47 12.07 -13.17
CA LEU A 122 8.96 11.19 -14.24
C LEU A 122 10.42 10.80 -14.03
N LEU A 123 11.30 11.76 -13.75
CA LEU A 123 12.73 11.52 -13.48
C LEU A 123 12.93 10.59 -12.30
N LEU A 124 12.21 10.79 -11.20
CA LEU A 124 12.23 9.89 -10.05
C LEU A 124 11.80 8.46 -10.41
N LYS A 125 10.78 8.30 -11.26
CA LYS A 125 10.33 6.98 -11.75
C LYS A 125 11.36 6.30 -12.65
N LEU A 126 12.14 7.07 -13.40
CA LEU A 126 13.23 6.57 -14.25
C LEU A 126 14.51 6.25 -13.47
N GLY A 127 14.59 6.62 -12.20
CA GLY A 127 15.74 6.35 -11.34
C GLY A 127 16.81 7.44 -11.34
N GLU A 128 16.50 8.63 -11.86
CA GLU A 128 17.39 9.78 -11.78
C GLU A 128 17.15 10.54 -10.46
N GLU A 129 18.00 10.30 -9.46
CA GLU A 129 17.86 10.83 -8.11
C GLU A 129 18.22 12.33 -7.95
N HIS A 130 18.69 13.00 -8.99
CA HIS A 130 19.19 14.37 -8.91
C HIS A 130 18.63 15.28 -10.02
N ALA A 131 17.42 15.73 -9.79
CA ALA A 131 16.89 16.88 -10.53
C ALA A 131 16.20 17.89 -9.59
#